data_7e63aceab115892d75ead290176c1b28
#
_entry.id   7e63aceab115892d75ead290176c1b28
#
_cell.length_a   1.000
_cell.length_b   1.000
_cell.length_c   1.000
_cell.angle_alpha   90.00
_cell.angle_beta   90.00
_cell.angle_gamma   90.00
#
_symmetry.space_group_name_H-M   'P 1'
#
loop_
_entity.id
_entity.type
_entity.pdbx_description
1 polymer ?
#
loop_
_entity_poly.entity_id
_entity_poly.type
_entity_poly.pdbx_seq_one_letter_code
_entity_poly.pdbx_strand_id
1 'polypeptide(L)'
;MKNLSAKLFVALTLTAAAGASFAAETSAQFDPKKCSIEYPKASLMNEEQGTTTASFLVTADGTVTESKIDKSSGFKNLDRALVKGLTSCKFKPGTKDGAPAATWTKVDYAWKLD
;
A
#
# COMPACT_ATOMS: atom_id res chain seq x y z
N MET A 1 24.89 -45.22 30.30
CA MET A 1 24.72 -44.96 30.14
C MET A 1 24.15 -44.21 29.52
N LYS A 2 24.13 -43.88 29.39
CA LYS A 2 23.68 -43.38 29.05
C LYS A 2 23.26 -42.53 28.39
N ASN A 3 23.32 -42.15 28.23
CA ASN A 3 22.96 -41.52 27.80
C ASN A 3 22.66 -40.81 27.01
N LEU A 4 22.59 -40.73 26.65
CA LEU A 4 22.37 -40.25 26.03
C LEU A 4 21.76 -39.53 25.48
N SER A 5 21.46 -39.53 25.39
CA SER A 5 20.87 -39.03 25.00
C SER A 5 20.58 -38.03 24.64
N ALA A 6 20.59 -37.51 24.69
CA ALA A 6 20.38 -36.59 24.43
C ALA A 6 20.16 -36.03 23.43
N LYS A 7 20.12 -35.91 23.17
CA LYS A 7 20.01 -35.37 22.43
C LYS A 7 19.40 -34.83 21.60
N LEU A 8 19.21 -34.69 21.46
CA LEU A 8 18.70 -34.32 20.82
C LEU A 8 18.20 -33.44 20.40
N PHE A 9 18.06 -33.16 20.50
CA PHE A 9 17.54 -32.43 20.23
C PHE A 9 17.45 -31.59 19.62
N VAL A 10 17.47 -31.42 19.68
CA VAL A 10 17.52 -30.64 19.42
C VAL A 10 17.29 -30.15 18.45
N ALA A 11 17.40 -30.23 18.22
CA ALA A 11 17.27 -29.79 17.39
C ALA A 11 16.41 -29.29 16.87
N LEU A 12 16.08 -29.22 16.91
CA LEU A 12 15.31 -28.84 16.47
C LEU A 12 14.88 -27.88 16.22
N THR A 13 14.75 -27.67 16.45
CA THR A 13 14.25 -26.80 16.52
C THR A 13 14.41 -25.91 15.76
N LEU A 14 14.76 -25.70 15.62
CA LEU A 14 14.98 -24.88 15.00
C LEU A 14 14.40 -24.63 13.97
N THR A 15 14.40 -25.00 13.71
CA THR A 15 13.80 -25.01 12.70
C THR A 15 12.91 -24.12 12.63
N ALA A 16 12.52 -24.11 13.41
CA ALA A 16 11.57 -23.36 13.48
C ALA A 16 11.84 -22.22 12.80
N ALA A 17 12.57 -21.88 13.10
CA ALA A 17 12.90 -20.85 12.52
C ALA A 17 12.45 -20.83 11.29
N ALA A 18 12.55 -21.62 10.94
CA ALA A 18 12.22 -21.68 9.75
C ALA A 18 11.13 -20.94 9.52
N GLY A 19 10.36 -21.11 10.14
CA GLY A 19 9.26 -20.61 9.76
C GLY A 19 9.33 -19.32 9.31
N ALA A 20 10.01 -18.73 9.85
CA ALA A 20 9.99 -17.50 9.60
C ALA A 20 9.99 -17.08 8.28
N SER A 21 10.32 -17.72 7.66
CA SER A 21 10.41 -17.26 6.50
C SER A 21 9.28 -16.91 5.90
N PHE A 22 8.92 -16.34 5.66
CA PHE A 22 7.91 -16.19 5.11
C PHE A 22 7.65 -15.26 4.41
N ALA A 23 6.94 -15.08 4.22
CA ALA A 23 6.15 -14.57 3.37
C ALA A 23 6.54 -13.26 2.96
N ALA A 24 6.93 -13.03 1.84
CA ALA A 24 7.25 -11.74 1.35
C ALA A 24 6.04 -11.16 0.67
N GLU A 25 5.61 -10.04 1.18
CA GLU A 25 4.50 -9.33 0.57
C GLU A 25 4.95 -7.91 0.28
N THR A 26 4.73 -7.43 -0.94
CA THR A 26 5.04 -6.04 -1.27
C THR A 26 3.76 -5.33 -1.67
N SER A 27 3.69 -4.06 -1.31
CA SER A 27 2.54 -3.25 -1.66
C SER A 27 2.61 -2.79 -3.11
N ALA A 28 1.46 -2.50 -3.68
CA ALA A 28 1.41 -1.93 -5.01
C ALA A 28 1.99 -0.52 -4.99
N GLN A 29 2.43 -0.05 -6.13
CA GLN A 29 3.00 1.28 -6.26
C GLN A 29 2.48 1.96 -7.50
N PHE A 30 2.39 3.28 -7.47
CA PHE A 30 2.03 4.01 -8.64
C PHE A 30 3.19 4.93 -9.04
N ASP A 31 3.24 5.25 -10.33
CA ASP A 31 4.25 6.16 -10.85
C ASP A 31 3.60 7.53 -10.98
N PRO A 32 4.03 8.51 -10.17
CA PRO A 32 3.42 9.84 -10.22
C PRO A 32 3.47 10.48 -11.61
N LYS A 33 4.41 10.06 -12.44
CA LYS A 33 4.51 10.61 -13.79
C LYS A 33 3.46 10.04 -14.72
N LYS A 34 2.92 8.88 -14.39
CA LYS A 34 1.91 8.22 -15.22
C LYS A 34 0.51 8.39 -14.68
N CYS A 35 0.39 8.93 -13.49
CA CYS A 35 -0.90 9.14 -12.85
C CYS A 35 -1.18 10.63 -12.77
N SER A 36 -2.38 11.00 -13.16
CA SER A 36 -2.74 12.41 -13.20
C SER A 36 -3.64 12.72 -12.01
N ILE A 37 -3.11 13.44 -11.05
CA ILE A 37 -3.88 13.88 -9.90
C ILE A 37 -3.99 15.38 -10.02
N GLU A 38 -5.20 15.85 -10.34
CA GLU A 38 -5.41 17.26 -10.60
C GLU A 38 -5.87 18.00 -9.35
N TYR A 39 -5.29 19.15 -9.14
CA TYR A 39 -5.72 20.04 -8.06
C TYR A 39 -7.04 20.67 -8.50
N PRO A 40 -8.15 20.46 -7.78
CA PRO A 40 -9.43 21.02 -8.20
C PRO A 40 -9.38 22.53 -8.28
N LYS A 41 -10.00 23.07 -9.33
CA LYS A 41 -9.97 24.53 -9.53
C LYS A 41 -10.54 25.28 -8.34
N ALA A 42 -11.65 24.82 -7.80
CA ALA A 42 -12.25 25.49 -6.65
C ALA A 42 -11.32 25.47 -5.45
N SER A 43 -10.57 24.37 -5.29
CA SER A 43 -9.62 24.26 -4.18
C SER A 43 -8.44 25.21 -4.36
N LEU A 44 -8.00 25.39 -5.60
CA LEU A 44 -6.95 26.35 -5.89
C LEU A 44 -7.43 27.76 -5.55
N MET A 45 -8.65 28.11 -5.94
CA MET A 45 -9.19 29.43 -5.70
C MET A 45 -9.38 29.72 -4.23
N ASN A 46 -9.68 28.69 -3.46
CA ASN A 46 -9.87 28.84 -2.02
C ASN A 46 -8.61 28.54 -1.23
N GLU A 47 -7.50 28.34 -1.93
CA GLU A 47 -6.20 28.07 -1.32
C GLU A 47 -6.25 26.91 -0.32
N GLU A 48 -6.97 25.86 -0.67
CA GLU A 48 -7.08 24.68 0.17
C GLU A 48 -5.81 23.84 0.07
N GLN A 49 -5.27 23.48 1.20
CA GLN A 49 -4.07 22.67 1.30
C GLN A 49 -4.22 21.65 2.43
N GLY A 50 -3.47 20.60 2.38
CA GLY A 50 -3.50 19.58 3.41
C GLY A 50 -2.95 18.28 2.88
N THR A 51 -3.04 17.23 3.69
CA THR A 51 -2.59 15.91 3.28
C THR A 51 -3.76 14.95 3.36
N THR A 52 -3.98 14.22 2.27
CA THR A 52 -4.98 13.15 2.25
C THR A 52 -4.25 11.82 2.38
N THR A 53 -4.69 10.98 3.31
CA THR A 53 -4.20 9.62 3.42
C THR A 53 -5.33 8.69 3.01
N ALA A 54 -5.09 7.88 2.01
CA ALA A 54 -6.11 6.99 1.48
C ALA A 54 -5.52 5.61 1.21
N SER A 55 -6.36 4.59 1.27
CA SER A 55 -5.96 3.23 0.97
C SER A 55 -6.69 2.76 -0.27
N PHE A 56 -6.01 2.00 -1.09
CA PHE A 56 -6.54 1.50 -2.37
C PHE A 56 -6.29 0.01 -2.46
N LEU A 57 -7.32 -0.72 -2.86
CA LEU A 57 -7.15 -2.15 -3.14
C LEU A 57 -6.76 -2.28 -4.60
N VAL A 58 -5.55 -2.72 -4.83
CA VAL A 58 -4.99 -2.88 -6.17
C VAL A 58 -4.94 -4.35 -6.50
N THR A 59 -5.58 -4.74 -7.59
CA THR A 59 -5.63 -6.14 -7.99
C THR A 59 -4.32 -6.58 -8.63
N ALA A 60 -4.24 -7.88 -8.91
CA ALA A 60 -3.02 -8.45 -9.49
C ALA A 60 -2.66 -7.85 -10.85
N ASP A 61 -3.63 -7.27 -11.55
CA ASP A 61 -3.35 -6.62 -12.83
C ASP A 61 -3.11 -5.11 -12.70
N GLY A 62 -3.05 -4.59 -11.47
CA GLY A 62 -2.74 -3.19 -11.26
C GLY A 62 -3.95 -2.26 -11.27
N THR A 63 -5.14 -2.81 -11.25
CA THR A 63 -6.36 -2.01 -11.27
C THR A 63 -6.88 -1.76 -9.86
N VAL A 64 -7.32 -0.53 -9.59
CA VAL A 64 -7.90 -0.18 -8.29
C VAL A 64 -9.38 -0.57 -8.31
N THR A 65 -9.80 -1.40 -7.36
CA THR A 65 -11.18 -1.83 -7.26
C THR A 65 -11.91 -1.29 -6.02
N GLU A 66 -11.17 -0.87 -5.01
CA GLU A 66 -11.77 -0.28 -3.81
C GLU A 66 -10.86 0.83 -3.30
N SER A 67 -11.45 1.79 -2.62
CA SER A 67 -10.68 2.87 -2.01
C SER A 67 -11.38 3.32 -0.75
N LYS A 68 -10.60 3.90 0.15
CA LYS A 68 -11.17 4.53 1.35
C LYS A 68 -10.25 5.65 1.81
N ILE A 69 -10.84 6.68 2.39
CA ILE A 69 -10.08 7.75 2.97
C ILE A 69 -9.76 7.37 4.41
N ASP A 70 -8.48 7.25 4.73
CA ASP A 70 -8.06 6.95 6.09
C ASP A 70 -7.96 8.22 6.91
N LYS A 71 -7.49 9.31 6.29
CA LYS A 71 -7.39 10.59 6.95
C LYS A 71 -7.63 11.68 5.92
N SER A 72 -8.64 12.49 6.16
CA SER A 72 -9.00 13.57 5.24
C SER A 72 -7.99 14.71 5.30
N SER A 73 -7.82 15.39 4.17
CA SER A 73 -7.06 16.63 4.12
C SER A 73 -7.77 17.75 4.87
N GLY A 74 -9.04 17.55 5.18
CA GLY A 74 -9.89 18.60 5.71
C GLY A 74 -10.79 19.18 4.65
N PHE A 75 -10.61 18.81 3.39
CA PHE A 75 -11.38 19.35 2.28
C PHE A 75 -11.84 18.21 1.38
N LYS A 76 -13.16 18.06 1.26
CA LYS A 76 -13.72 16.99 0.46
C LYS A 76 -13.28 17.02 -0.99
N ASN A 77 -13.11 18.21 -1.56
CA ASN A 77 -12.71 18.31 -2.95
C ASN A 77 -11.32 17.72 -3.18
N LEU A 78 -10.40 17.96 -2.24
CA LEU A 78 -9.06 17.42 -2.36
C LEU A 78 -9.08 15.91 -2.19
N ASP A 79 -9.82 15.41 -1.22
CA ASP A 79 -9.91 13.98 -0.98
C ASP A 79 -10.48 13.26 -2.19
N ARG A 80 -11.55 13.79 -2.78
CA ARG A 80 -12.15 13.20 -3.96
C ARG A 80 -11.22 13.22 -5.16
N ALA A 81 -10.44 14.30 -5.30
CA ALA A 81 -9.52 14.42 -6.42
C ALA A 81 -8.44 13.35 -6.35
N LEU A 82 -7.96 13.03 -5.15
CA LEU A 82 -6.98 11.98 -5.01
C LEU A 82 -7.57 10.62 -5.38
N VAL A 83 -8.75 10.31 -4.85
CA VAL A 83 -9.39 9.03 -5.13
C VAL A 83 -9.66 8.91 -6.62
N LYS A 84 -10.19 9.97 -7.25
CA LYS A 84 -10.51 9.93 -8.67
C LYS A 84 -9.24 9.73 -9.50
N GLY A 85 -8.19 10.46 -9.18
CA GLY A 85 -6.95 10.37 -9.95
C GLY A 85 -6.31 9.01 -9.85
N LEU A 86 -6.25 8.45 -8.65
CA LEU A 86 -5.61 7.15 -8.47
C LEU A 86 -6.47 5.98 -8.91
N THR A 87 -7.79 6.11 -8.83
CA THR A 87 -8.67 5.05 -9.31
C THR A 87 -8.54 4.88 -10.82
N SER A 88 -8.27 5.97 -11.53
CA SER A 88 -8.09 5.91 -12.99
C SER A 88 -6.68 5.53 -13.39
N CYS A 89 -5.80 5.35 -12.44
CA CYS A 89 -4.39 5.12 -12.70
C CYS A 89 -4.08 3.63 -12.66
N LYS A 90 -3.10 3.21 -13.45
CA LYS A 90 -2.66 1.84 -13.42
C LYS A 90 -1.49 1.74 -12.46
N PHE A 91 -1.59 0.86 -11.50
CA PHE A 91 -0.54 0.65 -10.53
C PHE A 91 0.35 -0.51 -10.95
N LYS A 92 1.55 -0.52 -10.42
CA LYS A 92 2.36 -1.73 -10.45
C LYS A 92 1.80 -2.59 -9.33
N PRO A 93 1.31 -3.81 -9.63
CA PRO A 93 0.65 -4.61 -8.60
C PRO A 93 1.59 -5.00 -7.48
N GLY A 94 1.03 -5.20 -6.30
CA GLY A 94 1.76 -5.76 -5.19
C GLY A 94 1.98 -7.24 -5.41
N THR A 95 2.78 -7.85 -4.56
CA THR A 95 3.08 -9.28 -4.70
C THR A 95 2.93 -9.99 -3.36
N LYS A 96 2.65 -11.28 -3.44
CA LYS A 96 2.71 -12.19 -2.31
C LYS A 96 3.56 -13.36 -2.76
N ASP A 97 4.62 -13.64 -2.02
CA ASP A 97 5.54 -14.72 -2.37
C ASP A 97 6.05 -14.60 -3.80
N GLY A 98 6.28 -13.37 -4.24
CA GLY A 98 6.85 -13.11 -5.57
C GLY A 98 5.87 -13.07 -6.71
N ALA A 99 4.61 -13.39 -6.49
CA ALA A 99 3.60 -13.38 -7.55
C ALA A 99 2.65 -12.20 -7.40
N PRO A 100 2.21 -11.60 -8.51
CA PRO A 100 1.25 -10.49 -8.43
C PRO A 100 0.00 -10.91 -7.68
N ALA A 101 -0.47 -10.06 -6.80
CA ALA A 101 -1.62 -10.35 -5.96
C ALA A 101 -2.35 -9.08 -5.60
N ALA A 102 -3.61 -9.22 -5.19
CA ALA A 102 -4.37 -8.07 -4.72
C ALA A 102 -3.82 -7.64 -3.38
N THR A 103 -3.53 -6.36 -3.24
CA THR A 103 -2.99 -5.81 -1.99
C THR A 103 -3.61 -4.44 -1.72
N TRP A 104 -3.69 -4.11 -0.42
CA TRP A 104 -4.08 -2.75 -0.02
C TRP A 104 -2.82 -1.91 0.05
N THR A 105 -2.90 -0.73 -0.54
CA THR A 105 -1.77 0.20 -0.59
C THR A 105 -2.23 1.53 -0.02
N LYS A 106 -1.46 2.06 0.92
CA LYS A 106 -1.76 3.35 1.53
C LYS A 106 -0.95 4.43 0.84
N VAL A 107 -1.61 5.54 0.53
CA VAL A 107 -0.97 6.68 -0.13
C VAL A 107 -1.20 7.93 0.70
N ASP A 108 -0.13 8.66 0.96
CA ASP A 108 -0.20 9.98 1.58
C ASP A 108 0.08 10.98 0.48
N TYR A 109 -0.83 11.89 0.25
CA TYR A 109 -0.67 12.89 -0.80
C TYR A 109 -0.78 14.28 -0.21
N ALA A 110 0.28 15.05 -0.36
CA ALA A 110 0.32 16.41 0.17
C ALA A 110 -0.14 17.39 -0.90
N TRP A 111 -1.22 18.10 -0.60
CA TRP A 111 -1.74 19.15 -1.47
C TRP A 111 -1.09 20.46 -1.07
N LYS A 112 -0.26 20.98 -1.93
CA LYS A 112 0.49 22.20 -1.64
C LYS A 112 0.35 23.20 -2.77
N LEU A 113 0.29 24.47 -2.39
CA LEU A 113 0.29 25.56 -3.35
C LEU A 113 1.66 26.21 -3.33
N ASP A 114 2.11 26.64 -4.49
CA ASP A 114 3.41 27.32 -4.59
C ASP A 114 3.29 28.81 -4.31
#